data_abb111f7434843d4228c6ddc57245361
#
_entry.id   abb111f7434843d4228c6ddc57245361
#
_cell.length_a   1.000
_cell.length_b   1.000
_cell.length_c   1.000
_cell.angle_alpha   90.00
_cell.angle_beta   90.00
_cell.angle_gamma   90.00
#
_symmetry.space_group_name_H-M   'P 1'
#
loop_
_entity.id
_entity.type
_entity.pdbx_description
1 polymer ?
#
loop_
_entity_poly.entity_id
_entity_poly.type
_entity_poly.pdbx_seq_one_letter_code
_entity_poly.pdbx_strand_id
1 'polypeptide(L)'
;AFMDNNDFSGLERMSESHTAFYPLLAKAEAFGWEAAEVGGHDEAAMLDAIANRRGDRPFMLICRTVKGKGVSYMENVPIWHYRSPSKEEYLQALKELADDTE
;
A
#
# COMPACT_ATOMS: atom_id res chain seq x y z
N ALA A 1 12.66 2.99 -5.91
CA ALA A 1 11.25 2.80 -6.28
C ALA A 1 10.39 2.56 -5.03
N PHE A 2 9.19 3.11 -5.01
CA PHE A 2 8.15 2.74 -4.04
C PHE A 2 7.15 1.82 -4.74
N MET A 3 6.85 0.70 -4.11
CA MET A 3 5.84 -0.23 -4.57
C MET A 3 4.66 -0.21 -3.59
N ASP A 4 3.53 0.33 -4.04
CA ASP A 4 2.28 0.28 -3.28
C ASP A 4 1.71 -1.16 -3.36
N ASN A 5 1.83 -1.90 -2.26
CA ASN A 5 1.34 -3.27 -2.16
C ASN A 5 0.10 -3.32 -1.27
N ASN A 6 -1.04 -2.97 -1.84
CA ASN A 6 -2.35 -3.02 -1.20
C ASN A 6 -3.10 -4.35 -1.41
N ASP A 7 -2.45 -5.33 -2.06
CA ASP A 7 -3.01 -6.64 -2.41
C ASP A 7 -4.18 -6.61 -3.44
N PHE A 8 -4.38 -5.50 -4.14
CA PHE A 8 -5.44 -5.42 -5.15
C PHE A 8 -4.90 -5.20 -6.57
N SER A 9 -5.52 -5.88 -7.54
CA SER A 9 -5.44 -5.60 -8.97
C SER A 9 -6.85 -5.32 -9.48
N GLY A 10 -7.16 -4.03 -9.65
CA GLY A 10 -8.54 -3.63 -9.96
C GLY A 10 -9.50 -4.05 -8.85
N LEU A 11 -10.33 -5.06 -9.12
CA LEU A 11 -11.36 -5.55 -8.21
C LEU A 11 -10.99 -6.86 -7.49
N GLU A 12 -9.85 -7.47 -7.83
CA GLU A 12 -9.46 -8.78 -7.32
C GLU A 12 -8.30 -8.66 -6.33
N ARG A 13 -8.27 -9.57 -5.36
CA ARG A 13 -7.11 -9.71 -4.49
C ARG A 13 -6.00 -10.48 -5.20
N MET A 14 -4.80 -9.91 -5.21
CA MET A 14 -3.61 -10.54 -5.79
C MET A 14 -3.25 -11.84 -5.09
N SER A 15 -3.39 -11.89 -3.76
CA SER A 15 -3.15 -13.08 -2.95
C SER A 15 -4.07 -14.26 -3.27
N GLU A 16 -5.26 -14.00 -3.81
CA GLU A 16 -6.25 -15.02 -4.18
C GLU A 16 -6.17 -15.41 -5.66
N SER A 17 -6.16 -14.41 -6.55
CA SER A 17 -6.25 -14.63 -8.01
C SER A 17 -4.88 -14.84 -8.66
N HIS A 18 -3.81 -14.27 -8.10
CA HIS A 18 -2.47 -14.27 -8.67
C HIS A 18 -1.42 -14.65 -7.63
N THR A 19 -1.56 -15.82 -7.02
CA THR A 19 -0.68 -16.30 -5.94
C THR A 19 0.80 -16.30 -6.31
N ALA A 20 1.13 -16.49 -7.61
CA ALA A 20 2.49 -16.40 -8.11
C ALA A 20 3.08 -14.99 -8.07
N PHE A 21 2.30 -13.95 -7.78
CA PHE A 21 2.81 -12.59 -7.59
C PHE A 21 3.72 -12.48 -6.37
N TYR A 22 3.43 -13.22 -5.35
CA TYR A 22 4.22 -13.27 -4.12
C TYR A 22 5.29 -14.39 -4.13
N PRO A 23 6.36 -14.31 -3.33
CA PRO A 23 6.76 -13.17 -2.47
C PRO A 23 7.47 -12.07 -3.27
N LEU A 24 7.13 -10.81 -3.02
CA LEU A 24 7.67 -9.67 -3.78
C LEU A 24 9.13 -9.36 -3.44
N LEU A 25 9.48 -9.42 -2.15
CA LEU A 25 10.83 -9.13 -1.68
C LEU A 25 11.87 -10.01 -2.38
N ALA A 26 11.69 -11.34 -2.32
CA ALA A 26 12.61 -12.29 -2.94
C ALA A 26 12.71 -12.12 -4.47
N LYS A 27 11.63 -11.72 -5.12
CA LYS A 27 11.63 -11.44 -6.55
C LYS A 27 12.42 -10.18 -6.90
N ALA A 28 12.23 -9.09 -6.15
CA ALA A 28 13.01 -7.88 -6.33
C ALA A 28 14.51 -8.16 -6.16
N GLU A 29 14.88 -8.91 -5.12
CA GLU A 29 16.26 -9.33 -4.88
C GLU A 29 16.83 -10.20 -6.00
N ALA A 30 16.02 -11.14 -6.53
CA ALA A 30 16.43 -12.00 -7.66
C ALA A 30 16.67 -11.20 -8.95
N PHE A 31 16.02 -10.06 -9.14
CA PHE A 31 16.28 -9.12 -10.24
C PHE A 31 17.46 -8.17 -9.96
N GLY A 32 18.15 -8.32 -8.83
CA GLY A 32 19.33 -7.53 -8.51
C GLY A 32 19.04 -6.24 -7.76
N TRP A 33 17.83 -6.02 -7.30
CA TRP A 33 17.49 -4.87 -6.47
C TRP A 33 17.91 -5.12 -5.02
N GLU A 34 18.27 -4.08 -4.33
CA GLU A 34 18.15 -4.06 -2.87
C GLU A 34 16.69 -3.78 -2.54
N ALA A 35 16.09 -4.53 -1.61
CA ALA A 35 14.68 -4.37 -1.31
C ALA A 35 14.42 -4.43 0.20
N ALA A 36 13.38 -3.72 0.63
CA ALA A 36 12.84 -3.80 2.00
C ALA A 36 11.32 -3.78 1.94
N GLU A 37 10.69 -4.41 2.93
CA GLU A 37 9.24 -4.42 3.07
C GLU A 37 8.85 -3.77 4.39
N VAL A 38 7.93 -2.79 4.34
CA VAL A 38 7.51 -1.98 5.51
C VAL A 38 6.00 -1.79 5.53
N GLY A 39 5.48 -1.32 6.67
CA GLY A 39 4.13 -0.77 6.75
C GLY A 39 4.05 0.51 5.89
N GLY A 40 3.18 0.52 4.88
CA GLY A 40 3.09 1.64 3.94
C GLY A 40 2.36 2.88 4.47
N HIS A 41 1.89 2.84 5.72
CA HIS A 41 1.31 3.97 6.45
C HIS A 41 2.18 4.37 7.65
N ASP A 42 3.40 3.84 7.75
CA ASP A 42 4.39 4.17 8.77
C ASP A 42 5.53 4.97 8.14
N GLU A 43 5.42 6.29 8.21
CA GLU A 43 6.41 7.21 7.61
C GLU A 43 7.80 7.03 8.22
N ALA A 44 7.87 6.78 9.54
CA ALA A 44 9.15 6.59 10.22
C ALA A 44 9.86 5.32 9.74
N ALA A 45 9.13 4.21 9.61
CA ALA A 45 9.66 2.95 9.07
C ALA A 45 10.11 3.11 7.61
N MET A 46 9.36 3.85 6.79
CA MET A 46 9.75 4.13 5.41
C MET A 46 11.03 4.96 5.32
N LEU A 47 11.14 6.02 6.11
CA LEU A 47 12.34 6.87 6.16
C LEU A 47 13.55 6.10 6.66
N ASP A 48 13.40 5.29 7.69
CA ASP A 48 14.48 4.44 8.23
C ASP A 48 14.98 3.43 7.19
N ALA A 49 14.07 2.74 6.50
CA ALA A 49 14.45 1.82 5.44
C ALA A 49 15.22 2.50 4.30
N ILE A 50 14.82 3.71 3.91
CA ILE A 50 15.54 4.50 2.90
C ILE A 50 16.92 4.94 3.39
N ALA A 51 17.01 5.38 4.63
CA ALA A 51 18.27 5.84 5.22
C ALA A 51 19.30 4.71 5.34
N ASN A 52 18.83 3.51 5.65
CA ASN A 52 19.69 2.33 5.87
C ASN A 52 20.00 1.53 4.59
N ARG A 53 19.55 1.98 3.42
CA ARG A 53 19.91 1.32 2.15
C ARG A 53 21.41 1.37 1.87
N ARG A 54 21.98 0.33 1.28
CA ARG A 54 23.41 0.28 0.97
C ARG A 54 23.83 1.25 -0.13
N GLY A 55 22.93 1.50 -1.09
CA GLY A 55 23.13 2.50 -2.13
C GLY A 55 23.99 2.04 -3.33
N ASP A 56 24.39 0.78 -3.38
CA ASP A 56 25.16 0.18 -4.46
C ASP A 56 24.31 -0.47 -5.56
N ARG A 57 23.00 -0.55 -5.33
CA ARG A 57 21.99 -1.15 -6.22
C ARG A 57 20.75 -0.27 -6.30
N PRO A 58 19.89 -0.45 -7.32
CA PRO A 58 18.57 0.13 -7.28
C PRO A 58 17.82 -0.41 -6.06
N PHE A 59 17.11 0.49 -5.37
CA PHE A 59 16.40 0.16 -4.13
C PHE A 59 14.88 0.16 -4.36
N MET A 60 14.21 -0.88 -3.90
CA MET A 60 12.76 -1.02 -3.91
C MET A 60 12.21 -1.08 -2.49
N LEU A 61 11.36 -0.14 -2.14
CA LEU A 61 10.60 -0.16 -0.89
C LEU A 61 9.20 -0.70 -1.18
N ILE A 62 8.91 -1.88 -0.66
CA ILE A 62 7.60 -2.54 -0.78
C ILE A 62 6.75 -2.08 0.40
N CYS A 63 5.79 -1.22 0.13
CA CYS A 63 4.93 -0.60 1.13
C CYS A 63 3.62 -1.39 1.25
N ARG A 64 3.43 -2.11 2.34
CA ARG A 64 2.15 -2.76 2.64
C ARG A 64 1.13 -1.72 3.06
N THR A 65 0.21 -1.43 2.18
CA THR A 65 -0.84 -0.44 2.39
C THR A 65 -2.21 -1.08 2.56
N VAL A 66 -3.13 -0.31 3.08
CA VAL A 66 -4.56 -0.64 3.14
C VAL A 66 -5.26 0.23 2.10
N LYS A 67 -5.88 -0.41 1.10
CA LYS A 67 -6.71 0.30 0.12
C LYS A 67 -7.83 1.05 0.84
N GLY A 68 -7.96 2.35 0.62
CA GLY A 68 -8.98 3.19 1.25
C GLY A 68 -8.72 3.54 2.72
N LYS A 69 -7.47 3.46 3.19
CA LYS A 69 -7.06 3.74 4.57
C LYS A 69 -7.64 5.06 5.11
N GLY A 70 -8.18 4.99 6.32
CA GLY A 70 -8.76 6.14 7.02
C GLY A 70 -10.25 6.36 6.74
N VAL A 71 -10.86 5.61 5.80
CA VAL A 71 -12.29 5.69 5.52
C VAL A 71 -12.92 4.32 5.71
N SER A 72 -13.67 4.14 6.78
CA SER A 72 -14.15 2.84 7.28
C SER A 72 -14.86 1.98 6.21
N TYR A 73 -15.70 2.59 5.40
CA TYR A 73 -16.45 1.89 4.35
C TYR A 73 -15.62 1.66 3.06
N MET A 74 -14.42 2.23 2.95
CA MET A 74 -13.53 2.06 1.80
C MET A 74 -12.40 1.04 2.05
N GLU A 75 -12.02 0.83 3.30
CA GLU A 75 -10.88 -0.03 3.64
C GLU A 75 -11.07 -1.45 3.12
N ASN A 76 -10.14 -1.88 2.26
CA ASN A 76 -10.13 -3.21 1.64
C ASN A 76 -11.38 -3.57 0.82
N VAL A 77 -12.13 -2.58 0.35
CA VAL A 77 -13.33 -2.78 -0.46
C VAL A 77 -13.04 -2.50 -1.93
N PRO A 78 -13.07 -3.54 -2.80
CA PRO A 78 -12.60 -3.44 -4.20
C PRO A 78 -13.31 -2.40 -5.05
N ILE A 79 -14.64 -2.24 -4.86
CA ILE A 79 -15.47 -1.36 -5.69
C ILE A 79 -14.98 0.10 -5.73
N TRP A 80 -14.27 0.55 -4.69
CA TRP A 80 -13.70 1.88 -4.60
C TRP A 80 -12.50 2.12 -5.53
N HIS A 81 -12.17 1.13 -6.36
CA HIS A 81 -11.20 1.31 -7.44
C HIS A 81 -11.71 2.28 -8.51
N TYR A 82 -13.02 2.32 -8.75
CA TYR A 82 -13.61 3.15 -9.81
C TYR A 82 -14.89 3.89 -9.42
N ARG A 83 -15.54 3.52 -8.30
CA ARG A 83 -16.76 4.16 -7.84
C ARG A 83 -16.44 5.49 -7.12
N SER A 84 -17.25 6.52 -7.39
CA SER A 84 -17.25 7.74 -6.58
C SER A 84 -18.25 7.64 -5.42
N PRO A 85 -17.98 8.28 -4.28
CA PRO A 85 -18.90 8.30 -3.14
C PRO A 85 -20.16 9.12 -3.44
N SER A 86 -21.29 8.76 -2.81
CA SER A 86 -22.46 9.62 -2.71
C SER A 86 -22.16 10.85 -1.84
N LYS A 87 -23.08 11.80 -1.79
CA LYS A 87 -22.93 12.98 -0.93
C LYS A 87 -22.82 12.60 0.56
N GLU A 88 -23.63 11.66 1.01
CA GLU A 88 -23.63 11.16 2.38
C GLU A 88 -22.33 10.44 2.72
N GLU A 89 -21.89 9.52 1.85
CA GLU A 89 -20.61 8.82 1.97
C GLU A 89 -19.43 9.81 2.00
N TYR A 90 -19.44 10.83 1.15
CA TYR A 90 -18.41 11.85 1.13
C TYR A 90 -18.33 12.64 2.46
N LEU A 91 -19.47 13.05 3.00
CA LEU A 91 -19.51 13.76 4.28
C LEU A 91 -19.03 12.88 5.45
N GLN A 92 -19.35 11.58 5.40
CA GLN A 92 -18.82 10.62 6.37
C GLN A 92 -17.31 10.50 6.27
N ALA A 93 -16.77 10.35 5.06
CA ALA A 93 -15.33 10.25 4.86
C ALA A 93 -14.58 11.48 5.38
N LEU A 94 -15.10 12.68 5.12
CA LEU A 94 -14.50 13.92 5.64
C LEU A 94 -14.46 13.96 7.17
N LYS A 95 -15.50 13.46 7.83
CA LYS A 95 -15.55 13.39 9.29
C LYS A 95 -14.50 12.39 9.82
N GLU A 96 -14.46 11.18 9.27
CA GLU A 96 -13.51 10.14 9.70
C GLU A 96 -12.05 10.62 9.54
N LEU A 97 -11.72 11.24 8.41
CA LEU A 97 -10.36 11.76 8.16
C LEU A 97 -9.98 12.97 9.03
N ALA A 98 -10.95 13.72 9.53
CA ALA A 98 -10.69 14.82 10.45
C ALA A 98 -10.41 14.30 11.88
N ASP A 99 -11.06 13.24 12.30
CA ASP A 99 -10.89 12.63 13.62
C ASP A 99 -9.55 11.89 13.75
N ASP A 100 -8.97 11.39 12.64
CA ASP A 100 -7.65 10.70 12.61
C ASP A 100 -6.44 11.68 12.74
N THR A 101 -6.67 12.98 12.81
CA THR A 101 -5.60 14.00 12.87
C THR A 101 -5.32 14.51 14.30
N GLU A 102 -5.94 13.96 15.33
CA GLU A 102 -5.64 14.20 16.76
C GLU A 102 -4.82 13.03 17.34
#